data_b349955145026a93574a2a1ae3976a8c
#
_entry.id   b349955145026a93574a2a1ae3976a8c
#
_cell.length_a   1.000
_cell.length_b   1.000
_cell.length_c   1.000
_cell.angle_alpha   90.00
_cell.angle_beta   90.00
_cell.angle_gamma   90.00
#
_symmetry.space_group_name_H-M   'P 1'
#
loop_
_entity.id
_entity.type
_entity.pdbx_description
1 polymer ?
#
loop_
_entity_poly.entity_id
_entity_poly.type
_entity_poly.pdbx_seq_one_letter_code
_entity_poly.pdbx_strand_id
1 'polypeptide(L)'
;MPASVTPTPGVRAEETRTQLVRRARKINRVLAETYPDAHCELDFDNAFQLLVVTVLSAQTTDKRVNAVRPTLFAAYPTPAAMAAADRVDLETIVGPLGFFRAKTEALLKLSAALVENFDGEVPGRLDDLVTLPGVGRKTANVVLGNAFGVPGITVDTHFGRLIRRFGWTEETDPVKAEHAIGALFPKSDWTMLSHHLIWHGRRRCHAKKPACGACPVARWCPSYGAGPTDPAEAEKLVRTEGPN
;
A
#
# COMPACT_ATOMS: atom_id res chain seq x y z
N MET A 1 24.71 -31.38 4.41
CA MET A 1 24.87 -30.06 5.05
C MET A 1 25.24 -29.09 3.94
N PRO A 2 24.39 -28.10 3.57
CA PRO A 2 24.78 -27.06 2.63
C PRO A 2 25.57 -25.98 3.37
N ALA A 3 26.71 -25.59 2.80
CA ALA A 3 27.64 -24.63 3.34
C ALA A 3 26.99 -23.25 3.49
N SER A 4 27.13 -22.63 4.67
CA SER A 4 26.78 -21.26 4.96
C SER A 4 27.70 -20.32 4.19
N VAL A 5 27.19 -19.70 3.13
CA VAL A 5 27.88 -18.60 2.45
C VAL A 5 27.56 -17.31 3.17
N THR A 6 28.49 -16.84 3.99
CA THR A 6 28.46 -15.53 4.62
C THR A 6 28.77 -14.49 3.53
N PRO A 7 27.90 -13.51 3.23
CA PRO A 7 28.22 -12.45 2.30
C PRO A 7 29.20 -11.46 2.95
N THR A 8 30.40 -11.35 2.41
CA THR A 8 31.37 -10.31 2.77
C THR A 8 30.84 -8.92 2.29
N PRO A 9 30.91 -7.86 3.11
CA PRO A 9 30.62 -6.51 2.66
C PRO A 9 31.78 -6.03 1.77
N GLY A 10 31.64 -6.23 0.47
CA GLY A 10 32.60 -5.77 -0.55
C GLY A 10 31.94 -4.74 -1.45
N VAL A 11 32.69 -3.73 -1.85
CA VAL A 11 32.38 -2.73 -2.87
C VAL A 11 31.65 -3.40 -4.03
N ARG A 12 30.36 -3.05 -4.22
CA ARG A 12 29.59 -3.58 -5.36
C ARG A 12 30.17 -2.99 -6.63
N ALA A 13 30.60 -3.85 -7.56
CA ALA A 13 30.68 -3.46 -8.95
C ALA A 13 29.33 -2.81 -9.34
N GLU A 14 29.37 -1.71 -10.08
CA GLU A 14 28.16 -1.00 -10.49
C GLU A 14 27.19 -1.96 -11.18
N GLU A 15 26.02 -2.16 -10.53
CA GLU A 15 24.99 -3.04 -11.06
C GLU A 15 24.40 -2.41 -12.33
N THR A 16 24.52 -3.10 -13.45
CA THR A 16 23.93 -2.63 -14.70
C THR A 16 22.41 -2.59 -14.62
N ARG A 17 21.77 -1.77 -15.44
CA ARG A 17 20.30 -1.69 -15.54
C ARG A 17 19.65 -3.06 -15.74
N THR A 18 20.23 -3.91 -16.60
CA THR A 18 19.74 -5.26 -16.87
C THR A 18 19.83 -6.16 -15.63
N GLN A 19 20.91 -6.08 -14.88
CA GLN A 19 21.09 -6.83 -13.63
C GLN A 19 20.07 -6.36 -12.57
N LEU A 20 19.88 -5.06 -12.42
CA LEU A 20 18.87 -4.49 -11.54
C LEU A 20 17.46 -5.01 -11.86
N VAL A 21 17.04 -4.96 -13.13
CA VAL A 21 15.74 -5.47 -13.57
C VAL A 21 15.58 -6.95 -13.23
N ARG A 22 16.60 -7.78 -13.52
CA ARG A 22 16.58 -9.21 -13.21
C ARG A 22 16.46 -9.48 -11.72
N ARG A 23 17.21 -8.74 -10.89
CA ARG A 23 17.17 -8.85 -9.43
C ARG A 23 15.84 -8.39 -8.87
N ALA A 24 15.31 -7.26 -9.34
CA ALA A 24 14.03 -6.73 -8.91
C ALA A 24 12.88 -7.72 -9.19
N ARG A 25 12.81 -8.25 -10.42
CA ARG A 25 11.80 -9.24 -10.81
C ARG A 25 11.96 -10.57 -10.06
N LYS A 26 13.20 -10.97 -9.75
CA LYS A 26 13.43 -12.16 -8.91
C LYS A 26 12.92 -11.95 -7.48
N ILE A 27 13.19 -10.79 -6.87
CA ILE A 27 12.66 -10.44 -5.56
C ILE A 27 11.13 -10.47 -5.57
N ASN A 28 10.49 -9.81 -6.54
CA ASN A 28 9.02 -9.79 -6.62
C ASN A 28 8.43 -11.20 -6.76
N ARG A 29 9.03 -12.07 -7.57
CA ARG A 29 8.57 -13.46 -7.71
C ARG A 29 8.62 -14.21 -6.38
N VAL A 30 9.71 -14.09 -5.63
CA VAL A 30 9.83 -14.74 -4.31
C VAL A 30 8.85 -14.15 -3.31
N LEU A 31 8.57 -12.84 -3.38
CA LEU A 31 7.55 -12.23 -2.54
C LEU A 31 6.13 -12.71 -2.93
N ALA A 32 5.85 -12.90 -4.21
CA ALA A 32 4.58 -13.49 -4.66
C ALA A 32 4.41 -14.93 -4.15
N GLU A 33 5.47 -15.74 -4.19
CA GLU A 33 5.49 -17.10 -3.61
C GLU A 33 5.34 -17.09 -2.07
N THR A 34 5.87 -16.04 -1.40
CA THR A 34 5.79 -15.89 0.06
C THR A 34 4.42 -15.39 0.52
N TYR A 35 3.77 -14.57 -0.28
CA TYR A 35 2.48 -13.92 0.02
C TYR A 35 1.47 -14.17 -1.11
N PRO A 36 1.08 -15.44 -1.37
CA PRO A 36 0.18 -15.78 -2.48
C PRO A 36 -1.20 -15.11 -2.35
N ASP A 37 -1.62 -14.82 -1.12
CA ASP A 37 -2.90 -14.19 -0.80
C ASP A 37 -2.80 -12.67 -0.62
N ALA A 38 -1.70 -12.04 -1.04
CA ALA A 38 -1.54 -10.60 -0.89
C ALA A 38 -2.63 -9.82 -1.63
N HIS A 39 -3.29 -8.95 -0.91
CA HIS A 39 -4.41 -8.13 -1.40
C HIS A 39 -4.47 -6.79 -0.67
N CYS A 40 -5.42 -5.94 -1.04
CA CYS A 40 -5.78 -4.74 -0.29
C CYS A 40 -6.39 -5.16 1.06
N GLU A 41 -5.78 -4.72 2.19
CA GLU A 41 -6.25 -5.09 3.53
C GLU A 41 -7.44 -4.22 4.02
N LEU A 42 -7.89 -3.25 3.22
CA LEU A 42 -9.17 -2.56 3.44
C LEU A 42 -10.31 -3.37 2.83
N ASP A 43 -11.36 -3.61 3.61
CA ASP A 43 -12.56 -4.33 3.16
C ASP A 43 -13.46 -3.38 2.36
N PHE A 44 -13.99 -3.87 1.22
CA PHE A 44 -14.92 -3.13 0.38
C PHE A 44 -15.73 -4.07 -0.53
N ASP A 45 -16.93 -3.62 -0.94
CA ASP A 45 -17.79 -4.36 -1.86
C ASP A 45 -17.81 -3.73 -3.26
N ASN A 46 -17.46 -2.42 -3.37
CA ASN A 46 -17.49 -1.69 -4.64
C ASN A 46 -16.48 -0.51 -4.62
N ALA A 47 -16.33 0.17 -5.77
CA ALA A 47 -15.38 1.26 -5.95
C ALA A 47 -15.64 2.45 -5.00
N PHE A 48 -16.90 2.79 -4.71
CA PHE A 48 -17.23 3.85 -3.78
C PHE A 48 -16.78 3.52 -2.35
N GLN A 49 -17.08 2.33 -1.89
CA GLN A 49 -16.63 1.88 -0.57
C GLN A 49 -15.10 1.91 -0.48
N LEU A 50 -14.38 1.38 -1.50
CA LEU A 50 -12.93 1.40 -1.51
C LEU A 50 -12.37 2.82 -1.46
N LEU A 51 -12.94 3.74 -2.23
CA LEU A 51 -12.52 5.14 -2.24
C LEU A 51 -12.68 5.77 -0.84
N VAL A 52 -13.85 5.61 -0.23
CA VAL A 52 -14.16 6.11 1.11
C VAL A 52 -13.25 5.52 2.18
N VAL A 53 -13.10 4.19 2.23
CA VAL A 53 -12.25 3.56 3.26
C VAL A 53 -10.78 3.91 3.06
N THR A 54 -10.33 4.12 1.82
CA THR A 54 -8.96 4.57 1.54
C THR A 54 -8.73 6.01 2.03
N VAL A 55 -9.69 6.91 1.86
CA VAL A 55 -9.63 8.27 2.43
C VAL A 55 -9.64 8.22 3.95
N LEU A 56 -10.48 7.37 4.55
CA LEU A 56 -10.54 7.19 6.00
C LEU A 56 -9.28 6.57 6.60
N SER A 57 -8.51 5.79 5.83
CA SER A 57 -7.27 5.15 6.30
C SER A 57 -6.12 6.12 6.56
N ALA A 58 -6.27 7.41 6.20
CA ALA A 58 -5.28 8.43 6.50
C ALA A 58 -5.03 8.54 8.01
N GLN A 59 -3.77 8.28 8.43
CA GLN A 59 -3.32 8.30 9.83
C GLN A 59 -4.12 7.39 10.79
N THR A 60 -4.67 6.29 10.27
CA THR A 60 -5.32 5.26 11.09
C THR A 60 -5.02 3.86 10.54
N THR A 61 -5.32 2.82 11.30
CA THR A 61 -5.06 1.44 10.85
C THR A 61 -6.22 0.90 10.01
N ASP A 62 -5.91 0.02 9.06
CA ASP A 62 -6.91 -0.63 8.21
C ASP A 62 -7.95 -1.40 9.06
N LYS A 63 -7.51 -2.04 10.15
CA LYS A 63 -8.37 -2.73 11.11
C LYS A 63 -9.45 -1.82 11.73
N ARG A 64 -9.09 -0.58 12.09
CA ARG A 64 -10.07 0.38 12.62
C ARG A 64 -11.04 0.83 11.55
N VAL A 65 -10.57 1.05 10.33
CA VAL A 65 -11.44 1.42 9.19
C VAL A 65 -12.42 0.29 8.89
N ASN A 66 -11.94 -0.96 8.83
CA ASN A 66 -12.77 -2.13 8.59
C ASN A 66 -13.81 -2.33 9.68
N ALA A 67 -13.51 -2.00 10.95
CA ALA A 67 -14.46 -2.07 12.05
C ALA A 67 -15.61 -1.05 11.93
N VAL A 68 -15.36 0.13 11.36
CA VAL A 68 -16.38 1.19 11.17
C VAL A 68 -17.19 0.98 9.88
N ARG A 69 -16.59 0.34 8.87
CA ARG A 69 -17.16 0.15 7.53
C ARG A 69 -18.62 -0.35 7.54
N PRO A 70 -19.00 -1.42 8.26
CA PRO A 70 -20.36 -1.96 8.19
C PRO A 70 -21.42 -0.94 8.62
N THR A 71 -21.19 -0.23 9.73
CA THR A 71 -22.11 0.80 10.23
C THR A 71 -22.19 1.99 9.27
N LEU A 72 -21.04 2.42 8.72
CA LEU A 72 -20.97 3.53 7.79
C LEU A 72 -21.79 3.29 6.52
N PHE A 73 -21.60 2.14 5.88
CA PHE A 73 -22.28 1.85 4.60
C PHE A 73 -23.69 1.29 4.78
N ALA A 74 -24.07 0.83 5.97
CA ALA A 74 -25.48 0.60 6.31
C ALA A 74 -26.27 1.90 6.37
N ALA A 75 -25.65 2.98 6.90
CA ALA A 75 -26.28 4.31 6.99
C ALA A 75 -26.19 5.08 5.64
N TYR A 76 -25.05 5.00 4.98
CA TYR A 76 -24.74 5.80 3.78
C TYR A 76 -24.20 4.94 2.64
N PRO A 77 -25.04 4.13 1.98
CA PRO A 77 -24.60 3.14 0.99
C PRO A 77 -24.14 3.73 -0.36
N THR A 78 -24.51 4.98 -0.66
CA THR A 78 -24.24 5.64 -1.95
C THR A 78 -23.59 7.02 -1.76
N PRO A 79 -22.91 7.56 -2.80
CA PRO A 79 -22.43 8.93 -2.75
C PRO A 79 -23.52 9.95 -2.43
N ALA A 80 -24.71 9.81 -3.01
CA ALA A 80 -25.82 10.72 -2.75
C ALA A 80 -26.27 10.67 -1.27
N ALA A 81 -26.42 9.47 -0.69
CA ALA A 81 -26.78 9.31 0.71
C ALA A 81 -25.70 9.92 1.63
N MET A 82 -24.42 9.71 1.31
CA MET A 82 -23.31 10.24 2.12
C MET A 82 -23.16 11.75 1.96
N ALA A 83 -23.41 12.32 0.79
CA ALA A 83 -23.41 13.77 0.57
C ALA A 83 -24.52 14.48 1.35
N ALA A 84 -25.66 13.81 1.54
CA ALA A 84 -26.81 14.31 2.31
C ALA A 84 -26.77 13.93 3.81
N ALA A 85 -25.68 13.30 4.27
CA ALA A 85 -25.56 12.84 5.65
C ALA A 85 -25.61 14.00 6.66
N ASP A 86 -26.30 13.79 7.78
CA ASP A 86 -26.16 14.68 8.93
C ASP A 86 -24.72 14.62 9.45
N ARG A 87 -24.13 15.80 9.65
CA ARG A 87 -22.74 15.92 10.09
C ARG A 87 -22.48 15.25 11.44
N VAL A 88 -23.39 15.41 12.40
CA VAL A 88 -23.21 14.91 13.78
C VAL A 88 -23.29 13.38 13.78
N ASP A 89 -24.22 12.83 13.01
CA ASP A 89 -24.38 11.38 12.88
C ASP A 89 -23.14 10.76 12.19
N LEU A 90 -22.66 11.37 11.11
CA LEU A 90 -21.46 10.90 10.42
C LEU A 90 -20.21 11.04 11.29
N GLU A 91 -20.05 12.14 12.05
CA GLU A 91 -18.96 12.31 13.02
C GLU A 91 -19.01 11.24 14.13
N THR A 92 -20.19 10.84 14.56
CA THR A 92 -20.37 9.78 15.56
C THR A 92 -19.88 8.42 15.01
N ILE A 93 -20.25 8.10 13.77
CA ILE A 93 -19.85 6.82 13.14
C ILE A 93 -18.32 6.77 12.92
N VAL A 94 -17.70 7.84 12.41
CA VAL A 94 -16.26 7.86 12.12
C VAL A 94 -15.39 8.23 13.32
N GLY A 95 -15.99 8.59 14.46
CA GLY A 95 -15.32 8.98 15.70
C GLY A 95 -14.17 8.08 16.14
N PRO A 96 -14.33 6.73 16.11
CA PRO A 96 -13.26 5.80 16.51
C PRO A 96 -11.98 5.90 15.69
N LEU A 97 -12.01 6.52 14.49
CA LEU A 97 -10.86 6.60 13.60
C LEU A 97 -9.86 7.73 13.96
N GLY A 98 -10.22 8.61 14.87
CA GLY A 98 -9.47 9.86 15.11
C GLY A 98 -9.61 10.86 13.97
N PHE A 99 -9.27 12.11 14.22
CA PHE A 99 -9.43 13.21 13.23
C PHE A 99 -10.84 13.26 12.59
N PHE A 100 -11.85 12.82 13.33
CA PHE A 100 -13.18 12.53 12.82
C PHE A 100 -13.83 13.74 12.12
N ARG A 101 -13.64 14.96 12.62
CA ARG A 101 -14.18 16.18 11.99
C ARG A 101 -13.63 16.41 10.58
N ALA A 102 -12.31 16.26 10.42
CA ALA A 102 -11.66 16.40 9.12
C ALA A 102 -12.04 15.26 8.17
N LYS A 103 -12.19 14.04 8.70
CA LYS A 103 -12.65 12.87 7.94
C LYS A 103 -14.10 13.04 7.47
N THR A 104 -14.99 13.46 8.35
CA THR A 104 -16.38 13.79 8.00
C THR A 104 -16.46 14.84 6.89
N GLU A 105 -15.73 15.94 7.05
CA GLU A 105 -15.66 16.98 6.03
C GLU A 105 -15.16 16.45 4.67
N ALA A 106 -14.12 15.60 4.71
CA ALA A 106 -13.58 14.96 3.50
C ALA A 106 -14.62 14.05 2.82
N LEU A 107 -15.37 13.25 3.59
CA LEU A 107 -16.40 12.37 3.05
C LEU A 107 -17.58 13.15 2.43
N LEU A 108 -18.06 14.18 3.10
CA LEU A 108 -19.15 15.02 2.60
C LEU A 108 -18.75 15.70 1.28
N LYS A 109 -17.56 16.32 1.23
CA LYS A 109 -17.05 16.97 0.01
C LYS A 109 -16.79 16.00 -1.12
N LEU A 110 -16.17 14.85 -0.81
CA LEU A 110 -15.90 13.80 -1.78
C LEU A 110 -17.20 13.29 -2.42
N SER A 111 -18.19 13.00 -1.59
CA SER A 111 -19.47 12.46 -2.05
C SER A 111 -20.29 13.48 -2.84
N ALA A 112 -20.29 14.74 -2.41
CA ALA A 112 -20.91 15.82 -3.19
C ALA A 112 -20.25 15.97 -4.56
N ALA A 113 -18.92 15.98 -4.62
CA ALA A 113 -18.18 16.07 -5.90
C ALA A 113 -18.44 14.88 -6.83
N LEU A 114 -18.62 13.66 -6.29
CA LEU A 114 -19.03 12.50 -7.09
C LEU A 114 -20.42 12.70 -7.70
N VAL A 115 -21.38 13.19 -6.90
CA VAL A 115 -22.74 13.45 -7.40
C VAL A 115 -22.74 14.57 -8.43
N GLU A 116 -22.05 15.66 -8.19
CA GLU A 116 -22.05 16.84 -9.05
C GLU A 116 -21.31 16.65 -10.38
N ASN A 117 -20.19 15.93 -10.37
CA ASN A 117 -19.29 15.87 -11.53
C ASN A 117 -19.24 14.50 -12.21
N PHE A 118 -19.77 13.45 -11.57
CA PHE A 118 -19.63 12.06 -12.04
C PHE A 118 -20.94 11.25 -11.88
N ASP A 119 -22.09 11.90 -11.82
CA ASP A 119 -23.43 11.27 -11.69
C ASP A 119 -23.52 10.27 -10.51
N GLY A 120 -22.74 10.47 -9.46
CA GLY A 120 -22.66 9.57 -8.31
C GLY A 120 -21.81 8.32 -8.52
N GLU A 121 -21.08 8.22 -9.63
CA GLU A 121 -20.19 7.11 -9.92
C GLU A 121 -18.73 7.46 -9.61
N VAL A 122 -17.92 6.45 -9.24
CA VAL A 122 -16.48 6.62 -9.06
C VAL A 122 -15.81 6.52 -10.44
N PRO A 123 -15.06 7.56 -10.88
CA PRO A 123 -14.42 7.51 -12.19
C PRO A 123 -13.27 6.49 -12.24
N GLY A 124 -13.19 5.74 -13.34
CA GLY A 124 -12.14 4.73 -13.58
C GLY A 124 -10.86 5.29 -14.22
N ARG A 125 -10.56 6.58 -14.07
CA ARG A 125 -9.39 7.25 -14.65
C ARG A 125 -8.62 8.03 -13.60
N LEU A 126 -7.29 7.98 -13.68
CA LEU A 126 -6.41 8.66 -12.73
C LEU A 126 -6.66 10.18 -12.69
N ASP A 127 -6.72 10.79 -13.89
CA ASP A 127 -6.85 12.24 -14.02
C ASP A 127 -8.18 12.76 -13.42
N ASP A 128 -9.24 11.96 -13.51
CA ASP A 128 -10.54 12.29 -12.95
C ASP A 128 -10.54 12.08 -11.42
N LEU A 129 -10.00 10.95 -10.95
CA LEU A 129 -9.92 10.64 -9.50
C LEU A 129 -9.16 11.69 -8.70
N VAL A 130 -8.06 12.21 -9.24
CA VAL A 130 -7.24 13.21 -8.52
C VAL A 130 -7.87 14.60 -8.47
N THR A 131 -8.97 14.83 -9.19
CA THR A 131 -9.77 16.06 -9.07
C THR A 131 -10.69 16.05 -7.83
N LEU A 132 -10.96 14.85 -7.31
CA LEU A 132 -11.87 14.67 -6.18
C LEU A 132 -11.23 15.18 -4.88
N PRO A 133 -12.00 15.86 -3.99
CA PRO A 133 -11.51 16.35 -2.71
C PRO A 133 -10.92 15.23 -1.85
N GLY A 134 -9.70 15.41 -1.37
CA GLY A 134 -9.01 14.44 -0.50
C GLY A 134 -8.44 13.21 -1.24
N VAL A 135 -8.53 13.15 -2.54
CA VAL A 135 -8.01 12.05 -3.37
C VAL A 135 -6.68 12.44 -4.01
N GLY A 136 -5.59 11.97 -3.44
CA GLY A 136 -4.28 12.10 -4.04
C GLY A 136 -3.95 10.90 -4.95
N ARG A 137 -2.83 10.99 -5.70
CA ARG A 137 -2.36 9.96 -6.62
C ARG A 137 -2.28 8.57 -5.99
N LYS A 138 -1.82 8.46 -4.73
CA LYS A 138 -1.78 7.19 -3.99
C LYS A 138 -3.17 6.58 -3.86
N THR A 139 -4.15 7.36 -3.38
CA THR A 139 -5.53 6.92 -3.22
C THR A 139 -6.14 6.50 -4.55
N ALA A 140 -5.92 7.28 -5.60
CA ALA A 140 -6.38 6.97 -6.95
C ALA A 140 -5.80 5.64 -7.46
N ASN A 141 -4.49 5.39 -7.29
CA ASN A 141 -3.87 4.11 -7.68
C ASN A 141 -4.41 2.92 -6.89
N VAL A 142 -4.73 3.08 -5.60
CA VAL A 142 -5.39 2.02 -4.81
C VAL A 142 -6.76 1.68 -5.41
N VAL A 143 -7.58 2.69 -5.68
CA VAL A 143 -8.93 2.50 -6.24
C VAL A 143 -8.87 1.88 -7.64
N LEU A 144 -8.03 2.44 -8.52
CA LEU A 144 -7.87 1.94 -9.89
C LEU A 144 -7.42 0.48 -9.93
N GLY A 145 -6.39 0.14 -9.14
CA GLY A 145 -5.83 -1.21 -9.13
C GLY A 145 -6.78 -2.26 -8.57
N ASN A 146 -7.53 -1.92 -7.52
CA ASN A 146 -8.32 -2.91 -6.78
C ASN A 146 -9.80 -2.95 -7.19
N ALA A 147 -10.38 -1.85 -7.67
CA ALA A 147 -11.79 -1.82 -8.06
C ALA A 147 -12.00 -1.84 -9.57
N PHE A 148 -11.04 -1.37 -10.37
CA PHE A 148 -11.18 -1.25 -11.82
C PHE A 148 -10.22 -2.15 -12.61
N GLY A 149 -9.26 -2.83 -11.94
CA GLY A 149 -8.25 -3.63 -12.62
C GLY A 149 -7.30 -2.80 -13.50
N VAL A 150 -7.25 -1.48 -13.30
CA VAL A 150 -6.33 -0.58 -14.01
C VAL A 150 -4.99 -0.57 -13.30
N PRO A 151 -3.90 -1.03 -13.94
CA PRO A 151 -2.62 -1.15 -13.28
C PRO A 151 -2.09 0.17 -12.74
N GLY A 152 -1.77 0.21 -11.44
CA GLY A 152 -1.17 1.35 -10.78
C GLY A 152 -0.21 0.90 -9.67
N ILE A 153 0.84 1.69 -9.43
CA ILE A 153 1.77 1.45 -8.33
C ILE A 153 1.39 2.33 -7.14
N THR A 154 1.09 1.70 -6.03
CA THR A 154 0.79 2.40 -4.77
C THR A 154 2.08 2.62 -3.98
N VAL A 155 2.61 3.84 -4.01
CA VAL A 155 3.80 4.21 -3.24
C VAL A 155 3.39 4.73 -1.87
N ASP A 156 3.26 3.83 -0.91
CA ASP A 156 3.08 4.17 0.50
C ASP A 156 4.41 4.17 1.26
N THR A 157 4.38 4.37 2.57
CA THR A 157 5.58 4.38 3.43
C THR A 157 6.30 3.03 3.47
N HIS A 158 5.57 1.90 3.37
CA HIS A 158 6.14 0.56 3.31
C HIS A 158 6.81 0.32 1.95
N PHE A 159 6.10 0.56 0.88
CA PHE A 159 6.60 0.43 -0.49
C PHE A 159 7.84 1.30 -0.69
N GLY A 160 7.76 2.60 -0.40
CA GLY A 160 8.88 3.55 -0.55
C GLY A 160 10.12 3.14 0.26
N ARG A 161 9.94 2.61 1.47
CA ARG A 161 11.05 2.08 2.28
C ARG A 161 11.69 0.87 1.61
N LEU A 162 10.91 -0.07 1.11
CA LEU A 162 11.41 -1.31 0.53
C LEU A 162 12.14 -1.09 -0.78
N ILE A 163 11.62 -0.27 -1.69
CA ILE A 163 12.29 0.00 -2.97
C ILE A 163 13.67 0.62 -2.79
N ARG A 164 13.83 1.49 -1.77
CA ARG A 164 15.14 2.05 -1.40
C ARG A 164 16.04 0.98 -0.74
N ARG A 165 15.52 0.17 0.19
CA ARG A 165 16.29 -0.93 0.80
C ARG A 165 16.73 -1.98 -0.21
N PHE A 166 15.92 -2.24 -1.21
CA PHE A 166 16.28 -3.14 -2.31
C PHE A 166 17.23 -2.48 -3.33
N GLY A 167 17.51 -1.18 -3.17
CA GLY A 167 18.36 -0.43 -4.09
C GLY A 167 17.77 -0.39 -5.50
N TRP A 168 16.44 -0.34 -5.63
CA TRP A 168 15.78 -0.21 -6.92
C TRP A 168 15.73 1.24 -7.39
N THR A 169 15.68 2.19 -6.45
CA THR A 169 15.77 3.63 -6.66
C THR A 169 16.14 4.31 -5.35
N GLU A 170 16.70 5.50 -5.43
CA GLU A 170 16.94 6.39 -4.29
C GLU A 170 15.84 7.47 -4.17
N GLU A 171 14.90 7.50 -5.09
CA GLU A 171 13.84 8.51 -5.12
C GLU A 171 13.02 8.48 -3.83
N THR A 172 12.82 9.66 -3.26
CA THR A 172 11.99 9.88 -2.06
C THR A 172 10.64 10.49 -2.41
N ASP A 173 10.54 11.20 -3.53
CA ASP A 173 9.28 11.69 -4.06
C ASP A 173 8.44 10.51 -4.57
N PRO A 174 7.17 10.37 -4.12
CA PRO A 174 6.34 9.22 -4.47
C PRO A 174 6.08 9.08 -5.97
N VAL A 175 5.93 10.19 -6.69
CA VAL A 175 5.63 10.18 -8.14
C VAL A 175 6.87 9.76 -8.93
N LYS A 176 8.04 10.31 -8.59
CA LYS A 176 9.31 9.91 -9.21
C LYS A 176 9.62 8.44 -8.92
N ALA A 177 9.38 7.99 -7.68
CA ALA A 177 9.53 6.59 -7.28
C ALA A 177 8.59 5.67 -8.08
N GLU A 178 7.32 6.03 -8.24
CA GLU A 178 6.35 5.30 -9.08
C GLU A 178 6.88 5.11 -10.51
N HIS A 179 7.35 6.19 -11.14
CA HIS A 179 7.91 6.13 -12.50
C HIS A 179 9.18 5.28 -12.57
N ALA A 180 10.10 5.45 -11.62
CA ALA A 180 11.34 4.67 -11.57
C ALA A 180 11.07 3.17 -11.45
N ILE A 181 10.12 2.78 -10.59
CA ILE A 181 9.75 1.38 -10.38
C ILE A 181 8.95 0.85 -11.57
N GLY A 182 8.02 1.65 -12.12
CA GLY A 182 7.26 1.28 -13.31
C GLY A 182 8.14 0.90 -14.50
N ALA A 183 9.33 1.50 -14.62
CA ALA A 183 10.30 1.16 -15.64
C ALA A 183 11.06 -0.17 -15.40
N LEU A 184 10.92 -0.81 -14.23
CA LEU A 184 11.53 -2.12 -13.90
C LEU A 184 10.60 -3.29 -14.15
N PHE A 185 9.28 -3.05 -14.09
CA PHE A 185 8.25 -4.09 -14.11
C PHE A 185 7.25 -3.86 -15.25
N PRO A 186 6.69 -4.92 -15.85
CA PRO A 186 5.59 -4.79 -16.77
C PRO A 186 4.35 -4.25 -16.04
N LYS A 187 3.48 -3.51 -16.76
CA LYS A 187 2.28 -2.90 -16.18
C LYS A 187 1.36 -3.93 -15.50
N SER A 188 1.27 -5.14 -16.04
CA SER A 188 0.48 -6.23 -15.44
C SER A 188 0.85 -6.56 -14.00
N ASP A 189 2.08 -6.28 -13.58
CA ASP A 189 2.57 -6.63 -12.26
C ASP A 189 2.33 -5.51 -11.22
N TRP A 190 2.04 -4.27 -11.62
CA TRP A 190 2.13 -3.08 -10.79
C TRP A 190 1.26 -3.13 -9.52
N THR A 191 0.01 -3.53 -9.66
CA THR A 191 -0.91 -3.62 -8.51
C THR A 191 -0.45 -4.68 -7.51
N MET A 192 -0.15 -5.90 -8.00
CA MET A 192 0.30 -6.99 -7.15
C MET A 192 1.69 -6.74 -6.56
N LEU A 193 2.60 -6.10 -7.29
CA LEU A 193 3.89 -5.63 -6.77
C LEU A 193 3.70 -4.73 -5.55
N SER A 194 2.72 -3.82 -5.61
CA SER A 194 2.40 -2.94 -4.49
C SER A 194 1.95 -3.75 -3.27
N HIS A 195 1.05 -4.71 -3.44
CA HIS A 195 0.58 -5.58 -2.35
C HIS A 195 1.72 -6.42 -1.76
N HIS A 196 2.54 -7.06 -2.59
CA HIS A 196 3.67 -7.88 -2.11
C HIS A 196 4.66 -7.05 -1.26
N LEU A 197 5.02 -5.85 -1.72
CA LEU A 197 5.94 -5.00 -0.98
C LEU A 197 5.32 -4.45 0.31
N ILE A 198 4.08 -4.01 0.27
CA ILE A 198 3.37 -3.50 1.45
C ILE A 198 3.26 -4.61 2.50
N TRP A 199 2.84 -5.82 2.11
CA TRP A 199 2.75 -6.97 3.00
C TRP A 199 4.11 -7.35 3.59
N HIS A 200 5.16 -7.41 2.76
CA HIS A 200 6.51 -7.68 3.24
C HIS A 200 7.00 -6.60 4.22
N GLY A 201 6.68 -5.34 3.94
CA GLY A 201 7.01 -4.21 4.80
C GLY A 201 6.27 -4.21 6.15
N ARG A 202 5.04 -4.68 6.17
CA ARG A 202 4.22 -4.83 7.37
C ARG A 202 4.64 -6.03 8.22
N ARG A 203 5.01 -7.15 7.60
CA ARG A 203 5.22 -8.44 8.26
C ARG A 203 6.66 -8.76 8.59
N ARG A 204 7.64 -8.32 7.79
CA ARG A 204 9.05 -8.71 7.95
C ARG A 204 10.02 -7.54 7.86
N CYS A 205 9.93 -6.71 6.83
CA CYS A 205 10.87 -5.64 6.59
C CYS A 205 10.44 -4.34 7.31
N HIS A 206 10.37 -4.39 8.67
CA HIS A 206 9.92 -3.27 9.49
C HIS A 206 10.82 -2.03 9.35
N ALA A 207 10.29 -0.85 9.69
CA ALA A 207 11.05 0.41 9.66
C ALA A 207 12.24 0.35 10.62
N LYS A 208 11.98 -0.10 11.87
CA LYS A 208 12.98 -0.39 12.88
C LYS A 208 13.14 -1.90 13.00
N LYS A 209 14.38 -2.39 13.08
CA LYS A 209 14.71 -3.82 13.27
C LYS A 209 14.01 -4.76 12.27
N PRO A 210 14.29 -4.66 10.96
CA PRO A 210 13.74 -5.61 9.99
C PRO A 210 14.23 -7.03 10.29
N ALA A 211 13.37 -8.04 10.04
CA ALA A 211 13.67 -9.45 10.28
C ALA A 211 14.60 -10.04 9.20
N CYS A 212 15.84 -9.55 9.08
CA CYS A 212 16.75 -9.86 7.99
C CYS A 212 17.08 -11.36 7.90
N GLY A 213 17.34 -12.04 9.03
CA GLY A 213 17.66 -13.47 9.10
C GLY A 213 16.49 -14.38 8.70
N ALA A 214 15.24 -13.89 8.78
CA ALA A 214 14.03 -14.60 8.37
C ALA A 214 13.46 -14.09 7.02
N CYS A 215 14.21 -13.25 6.30
CA CYS A 215 13.74 -12.62 5.07
C CYS A 215 13.94 -13.56 3.86
N PRO A 216 12.88 -13.90 3.10
CA PRO A 216 12.99 -14.83 1.96
C PRO A 216 13.83 -14.28 0.80
N VAL A 217 14.02 -12.97 0.76
CA VAL A 217 14.79 -12.27 -0.29
C VAL A 217 16.17 -11.78 0.19
N ALA A 218 16.60 -12.20 1.38
CA ALA A 218 17.85 -11.77 2.03
C ALA A 218 19.06 -11.78 1.08
N ARG A 219 19.26 -12.86 0.32
CA ARG A 219 20.42 -13.04 -0.59
C ARG A 219 20.50 -12.02 -1.73
N TRP A 220 19.41 -11.35 -2.06
CA TRP A 220 19.36 -10.31 -3.11
C TRP A 220 19.24 -8.90 -2.56
N CYS A 221 19.10 -8.76 -1.23
CA CYS A 221 18.85 -7.49 -0.57
C CYS A 221 20.16 -6.77 -0.24
N PRO A 222 20.42 -5.58 -0.81
CA PRO A 222 21.59 -4.79 -0.48
C PRO A 222 21.62 -4.29 0.97
N SER A 223 20.45 -4.15 1.59
CA SER A 223 20.31 -3.74 2.99
C SER A 223 20.25 -4.92 3.97
N TYR A 224 20.65 -6.13 3.55
CA TYR A 224 20.78 -7.25 4.49
C TYR A 224 21.73 -6.87 5.62
N GLY A 225 21.33 -7.10 6.87
CA GLY A 225 22.08 -6.66 8.04
C GLY A 225 21.58 -5.36 8.68
N ALA A 226 20.56 -4.70 8.07
CA ALA A 226 19.89 -3.56 8.71
C ALA A 226 19.11 -3.94 10.00
N GLY A 227 18.92 -5.23 10.25
CA GLY A 227 18.33 -5.82 11.45
C GLY A 227 18.96 -7.16 11.75
N PRO A 228 18.48 -7.91 12.77
CA PRO A 228 19.02 -9.19 13.17
C PRO A 228 19.17 -10.15 11.98
N THR A 229 20.36 -10.75 11.85
CA THR A 229 20.68 -11.73 10.79
C THR A 229 20.64 -13.16 11.29
N ASP A 230 20.67 -13.38 12.61
CA ASP A 230 20.40 -14.69 13.19
C ASP A 230 18.95 -15.10 12.90
N PRO A 231 18.72 -16.29 12.33
CA PRO A 231 17.37 -16.71 11.94
C PRO A 231 16.40 -16.79 13.12
N ALA A 232 16.84 -17.28 14.29
CA ALA A 232 15.97 -17.47 15.45
C ALA A 232 15.57 -16.12 16.08
N GLU A 233 16.49 -15.16 16.12
CA GLU A 233 16.19 -13.80 16.57
C GLU A 233 15.31 -13.03 15.57
N ALA A 234 15.57 -13.21 14.29
CA ALA A 234 14.79 -12.56 13.24
C ALA A 234 13.35 -13.10 13.16
N GLU A 235 13.16 -14.42 13.37
CA GLU A 235 11.82 -15.03 13.33
C GLU A 235 10.89 -14.47 14.41
N LYS A 236 11.41 -14.08 15.58
CA LYS A 236 10.63 -13.40 16.63
C LYS A 236 10.05 -12.05 16.21
N LEU A 237 10.59 -11.46 15.16
CA LEU A 237 10.14 -10.18 14.62
C LEU A 237 9.13 -10.34 13.47
N VAL A 238 8.94 -11.55 12.96
CA VAL A 238 7.96 -11.82 11.89
C VAL A 238 6.56 -11.69 12.44
N ARG A 239 5.69 -10.99 11.68
CA ARG A 239 4.27 -10.84 12.00
C ARG A 239 3.43 -11.60 10.99
N THR A 240 2.39 -12.27 11.46
CA THR A 240 1.42 -12.96 10.60
C THR A 240 0.40 -11.99 10.02
N GLU A 241 0.03 -10.96 10.81
CA GLU A 241 -0.93 -9.92 10.42
C GLU A 241 -0.23 -8.56 10.22
N GLY A 242 -0.91 -7.64 9.55
CA GLY A 242 -0.50 -6.23 9.47
C GLY A 242 -0.46 -5.59 10.88
N PRO A 243 0.17 -4.41 11.05
CA PRO A 243 0.21 -3.73 12.35
C PRO A 243 -1.22 -3.41 12.81
N ASN A 244 -1.48 -3.79 14.07
CA ASN A 244 -2.71 -3.44 14.79
C ASN A 244 -2.86 -1.92 14.96
#